data_f83cd6dcb6825f89b2074e013f8c0aa6
#
_entry.id   f83cd6dcb6825f89b2074e013f8c0aa6
#
_cell.length_a   1.000
_cell.length_b   1.000
_cell.length_c   1.000
_cell.angle_alpha   90.00
_cell.angle_beta   90.00
_cell.angle_gamma   90.00
#
_symmetry.space_group_name_H-M   'P 1'
#
loop_
_entity.id
_entity.type
_entity.pdbx_description
1 polymer ?
#
loop_
_entity_poly.entity_id
_entity_poly.type
_entity_poly.pdbx_seq_one_letter_code
_entity_poly.pdbx_strand_id
1 'polypeptide(L)'
;MSENSAQIIWLTQEAYDKLKLELDHLSGPGRAAVSAKIAAAREEGDLSENGGYHAAREEQAHQEARIRQLTDMLNRAEVGEAPANADQVAPGTRVTIAFDGDESDTDTFLLGSRELLGLDNRVDVTNVYSPQSPLGSAILGKKTGDAVSYVAPNGNSINVTVVKVEAFRT
;
A
#
# COMPACT_ATOMS: atom_id res chain seq x y z
N MET A 1 -17.30 -19.72 -4.55
CA MET A 1 -16.12 -19.12 -5.13
C MET A 1 -15.87 -17.80 -4.50
N SER A 2 -14.87 -17.76 -3.71
CA SER A 2 -14.50 -16.50 -3.10
C SER A 2 -13.85 -15.63 -4.15
N GLU A 3 -14.57 -14.67 -4.64
CA GLU A 3 -14.05 -13.62 -5.47
C GLU A 3 -13.15 -12.66 -4.70
N ASN A 4 -12.73 -13.06 -3.53
CA ASN A 4 -11.63 -12.47 -2.80
C ASN A 4 -10.30 -12.80 -3.47
N SER A 5 -10.39 -13.50 -4.59
CA SER A 5 -9.27 -13.73 -5.44
C SER A 5 -8.83 -12.38 -5.96
N ALA A 6 -7.84 -11.87 -5.29
CA ALA A 6 -6.86 -11.19 -6.06
C ALA A 6 -7.29 -9.82 -6.54
N GLN A 7 -7.62 -8.95 -5.63
CA GLN A 7 -7.29 -7.56 -5.91
C GLN A 7 -5.78 -7.50 -6.08
N ILE A 8 -5.37 -7.23 -7.31
CA ILE A 8 -3.97 -6.99 -7.61
C ILE A 8 -3.49 -5.78 -6.83
N ILE A 9 -2.38 -5.92 -6.15
CA ILE A 9 -1.72 -4.82 -5.46
C ILE A 9 -0.61 -4.29 -6.35
N TRP A 10 -0.73 -3.04 -6.77
CA TRP A 10 0.30 -2.41 -7.59
C TRP A 10 1.40 -1.85 -6.70
N LEU A 11 2.62 -2.32 -6.89
CA LEU A 11 3.79 -1.87 -6.14
C LEU A 11 4.90 -1.42 -7.10
N THR A 12 5.69 -0.44 -6.66
CA THR A 12 6.97 -0.18 -7.31
C THR A 12 7.95 -1.29 -6.96
N GLN A 13 9.01 -1.44 -7.74
CA GLN A 13 10.05 -2.43 -7.44
C GLN A 13 10.66 -2.16 -6.04
N GLU A 14 10.91 -0.91 -5.71
CA GLU A 14 11.43 -0.53 -4.40
C GLU A 14 10.49 -0.92 -3.26
N ALA A 15 9.20 -0.69 -3.43
CA ALA A 15 8.19 -1.05 -2.44
C ALA A 15 8.13 -2.57 -2.26
N TYR A 16 8.12 -3.31 -3.36
CA TYR A 16 8.14 -4.78 -3.33
C TYR A 16 9.38 -5.29 -2.57
N ASP A 17 10.54 -4.76 -2.91
CA ASP A 17 11.79 -5.17 -2.28
C ASP A 17 11.82 -4.88 -0.78
N LYS A 18 11.31 -3.73 -0.36
CA LYS A 18 11.21 -3.38 1.07
C LYS A 18 10.30 -4.32 1.83
N LEU A 19 9.13 -4.63 1.28
CA LEU A 19 8.18 -5.56 1.91
C LEU A 19 8.76 -6.98 1.97
N LYS A 20 9.47 -7.39 0.93
CA LYS A 20 10.15 -8.69 0.91
C LYS A 20 11.25 -8.78 1.95
N LEU A 21 12.04 -7.73 2.12
CA LEU A 21 13.06 -7.67 3.17
C LEU A 21 12.43 -7.75 4.57
N GLU A 22 11.31 -7.06 4.79
CA GLU A 22 10.57 -7.16 6.06
C GLU A 22 10.11 -8.59 6.30
N LEU A 23 9.53 -9.24 5.29
CA LEU A 23 9.07 -10.62 5.39
C LEU A 23 10.23 -11.57 5.70
N ASP A 24 11.33 -11.44 4.99
CA ASP A 24 12.51 -12.29 5.19
C ASP A 24 13.07 -12.10 6.61
N HIS A 25 13.11 -10.87 7.12
CA HIS A 25 13.55 -10.58 8.48
C HIS A 25 12.61 -11.20 9.52
N LEU A 26 11.31 -10.97 9.39
CA LEU A 26 10.33 -11.48 10.36
C LEU A 26 10.25 -13.00 10.38
N SER A 27 10.32 -13.64 9.22
CA SER A 27 10.22 -15.10 9.10
C SER A 27 11.50 -15.84 9.47
N GLY A 28 12.65 -15.17 9.50
CA GLY A 28 13.94 -15.71 9.89
C GLY A 28 14.38 -15.20 11.27
N PRO A 29 15.19 -14.12 11.32
CA PRO A 29 15.71 -13.60 12.60
C PRO A 29 14.62 -13.20 13.60
N GLY A 30 13.51 -12.66 13.10
CA GLY A 30 12.40 -12.25 13.97
C GLY A 30 11.75 -13.43 14.68
N ARG A 31 11.50 -14.52 13.98
CA ARG A 31 10.98 -15.76 14.60
C ARG A 31 11.95 -16.34 15.61
N ALA A 32 13.22 -16.38 15.27
CA ALA A 32 14.26 -16.86 16.18
C ALA A 32 14.32 -16.03 17.45
N ALA A 33 14.26 -14.72 17.34
CA ALA A 33 14.31 -13.81 18.49
C ALA A 33 13.12 -14.00 19.43
N VAL A 34 11.90 -14.09 18.87
CA VAL A 34 10.69 -14.26 19.70
C VAL A 34 10.62 -15.66 20.33
N SER A 35 11.08 -16.68 19.63
CA SER A 35 11.19 -18.04 20.19
C SER A 35 12.15 -18.08 21.37
N ALA A 36 13.26 -17.36 21.29
CA ALA A 36 14.21 -17.23 22.39
C ALA A 36 13.60 -16.53 23.59
N LYS A 37 12.79 -15.48 23.38
CA LYS A 37 12.05 -14.79 24.46
C LYS A 37 11.07 -15.71 25.16
N ILE A 38 10.34 -16.51 24.39
CA ILE A 38 9.38 -17.49 24.94
C ILE A 38 10.10 -18.53 25.76
N ALA A 39 11.20 -19.08 25.26
CA ALA A 39 12.00 -20.08 25.95
C ALA A 39 12.54 -19.51 27.28
N ALA A 40 13.10 -18.30 27.24
CA ALA A 40 13.61 -17.63 28.45
C ALA A 40 12.50 -17.40 29.48
N ALA A 41 11.33 -16.96 29.04
CA ALA A 41 10.20 -16.72 29.93
C ALA A 41 9.69 -18.01 30.58
N ARG A 42 9.71 -19.15 29.87
CA ARG A 42 9.30 -20.44 30.41
C ARG A 42 10.21 -20.90 31.58
N GLU A 43 11.47 -20.56 31.48
CA GLU A 43 12.44 -20.91 32.53
C GLU A 43 12.21 -20.13 33.85
N GLU A 44 11.45 -19.04 33.80
CA GLU A 44 11.20 -18.20 34.98
C GLU A 44 10.09 -18.74 35.90
N GLY A 45 9.38 -19.81 35.51
CA GLY A 45 8.41 -20.47 36.40
C GLY A 45 6.99 -20.55 35.86
N ASP A 46 5.99 -20.33 36.72
CA ASP A 46 4.57 -20.55 36.42
C ASP A 46 4.09 -19.70 35.28
N LEU A 47 3.68 -20.35 34.16
CA LEU A 47 3.25 -19.69 32.94
C LEU A 47 1.93 -18.94 33.11
N SER A 48 1.06 -19.32 34.03
CA SER A 48 -0.24 -18.67 34.25
C SER A 48 -0.12 -17.26 34.81
N GLU A 49 0.94 -16.96 35.52
CA GLU A 49 1.21 -15.65 36.15
C GLU A 49 2.44 -14.97 35.56
N ASN A 50 3.04 -15.52 34.52
CA ASN A 50 4.27 -15.01 33.94
C ASN A 50 3.95 -13.94 32.88
N GLY A 51 4.07 -12.67 33.26
CA GLY A 51 3.82 -11.54 32.36
C GLY A 51 4.76 -11.51 31.17
N GLY A 52 6.01 -11.89 31.33
CA GLY A 52 6.99 -11.97 30.26
C GLY A 52 6.62 -13.03 29.22
N TYR A 53 6.13 -14.19 29.68
CA TYR A 53 5.66 -15.23 28.79
C TYR A 53 4.45 -14.78 27.97
N HIS A 54 3.45 -14.17 28.63
CA HIS A 54 2.27 -13.68 27.92
C HIS A 54 2.61 -12.58 26.91
N ALA A 55 3.49 -11.65 27.26
CA ALA A 55 3.96 -10.61 26.37
C ALA A 55 4.69 -11.18 25.14
N ALA A 56 5.55 -12.18 25.35
CA ALA A 56 6.28 -12.83 24.26
C ALA A 56 5.34 -13.60 23.33
N ARG A 57 4.33 -14.26 23.87
CA ARG A 57 3.31 -14.96 23.07
C ARG A 57 2.46 -13.97 22.26
N GLU A 58 2.12 -12.83 22.82
CA GLU A 58 1.41 -11.78 22.11
C GLU A 58 2.26 -11.20 20.98
N GLU A 59 3.53 -10.92 21.24
CA GLU A 59 4.48 -10.49 20.22
C GLU A 59 4.57 -11.50 19.07
N GLN A 60 4.64 -12.80 19.40
CA GLN A 60 4.64 -13.87 18.39
C GLN A 60 3.37 -13.82 17.51
N ALA A 61 2.21 -13.66 18.14
CA ALA A 61 0.94 -13.61 17.41
C ALA A 61 0.88 -12.42 16.44
N HIS A 62 1.32 -11.24 16.88
CA HIS A 62 1.38 -10.05 16.03
C HIS A 62 2.36 -10.24 14.86
N GLN A 63 3.52 -10.81 15.14
CA GLN A 63 4.54 -11.06 14.13
C GLN A 63 4.06 -12.07 13.09
N GLU A 64 3.41 -13.16 13.51
CA GLU A 64 2.86 -14.15 12.57
C GLU A 64 1.73 -13.56 11.72
N ALA A 65 0.90 -12.68 12.30
CA ALA A 65 -0.13 -11.98 11.55
C ALA A 65 0.49 -11.07 10.48
N ARG A 66 1.57 -10.37 10.81
CA ARG A 66 2.28 -9.52 9.84
C ARG A 66 2.93 -10.35 8.73
N ILE A 67 3.50 -11.50 9.06
CA ILE A 67 4.08 -12.43 8.08
C ILE A 67 3.00 -12.89 7.09
N ARG A 68 1.82 -13.26 7.58
CA ARG A 68 0.71 -13.67 6.70
C ARG A 68 0.26 -12.52 5.80
N GLN A 69 0.16 -11.31 6.35
CA GLN A 69 -0.21 -10.11 5.60
C GLN A 69 0.81 -9.83 4.48
N LEU A 70 2.10 -9.84 4.80
CA LEU A 70 3.17 -9.61 3.83
C LEU A 70 3.19 -10.67 2.74
N THR A 71 3.02 -11.93 3.12
CA THR A 71 2.98 -13.05 2.17
C THR A 71 1.82 -12.87 1.19
N ASP A 72 0.64 -12.53 1.70
CA ASP A 72 -0.54 -12.29 0.86
C ASP A 72 -0.33 -11.08 -0.07
N MET A 73 0.16 -9.97 0.45
CA MET A 73 0.42 -8.78 -0.37
C MET A 73 1.41 -9.06 -1.49
N LEU A 74 2.52 -9.74 -1.19
CA LEU A 74 3.54 -10.05 -2.19
C LEU A 74 3.04 -11.05 -3.24
N ASN A 75 2.19 -11.98 -2.85
CA ASN A 75 1.58 -12.93 -3.79
C ASN A 75 0.60 -12.25 -4.74
N ARG A 76 -0.07 -11.19 -4.30
CA ARG A 76 -1.01 -10.42 -5.12
C ARG A 76 -0.36 -9.25 -5.83
N ALA A 77 0.92 -8.97 -5.56
CA ALA A 77 1.59 -7.80 -6.08
C ALA A 77 1.88 -7.93 -7.57
N GLU A 78 1.62 -6.88 -8.31
CA GLU A 78 2.20 -6.65 -9.62
C GLU A 78 3.16 -5.48 -9.50
N VAL A 79 4.38 -5.70 -9.98
CA VAL A 79 5.43 -4.70 -9.92
C VAL A 79 5.41 -3.90 -11.21
N GLY A 80 5.20 -2.59 -11.09
CA GLY A 80 5.28 -1.65 -12.18
C GLY A 80 6.39 -0.65 -11.92
N GLU A 81 7.14 -0.29 -12.95
CA GLU A 81 8.08 0.80 -12.82
C GLU A 81 7.34 2.12 -12.95
N ALA A 82 7.61 3.04 -12.04
CA ALA A 82 7.18 4.42 -12.20
C ALA A 82 7.86 4.95 -13.48
N PRO A 83 7.09 5.50 -14.44
CA PRO A 83 7.70 5.99 -15.66
C PRO A 83 8.72 7.08 -15.35
N ALA A 84 9.88 7.01 -16.00
CA ALA A 84 10.97 7.97 -15.81
C ALA A 84 10.54 9.39 -16.17
N ASN A 85 9.60 9.53 -17.09
CA ASN A 85 8.92 10.77 -17.44
C ASN A 85 7.46 10.65 -17.05
N ALA A 86 7.09 11.17 -15.90
CA ALA A 86 5.72 11.13 -15.41
C ALA A 86 4.87 12.22 -16.08
N ASP A 87 4.61 12.07 -17.37
CA ASP A 87 3.62 12.89 -18.09
C ASP A 87 2.31 12.14 -18.29
N GLN A 88 2.30 10.85 -18.00
CA GLN A 88 1.15 9.97 -18.21
C GLN A 88 0.78 9.28 -16.90
N VAL A 89 -0.51 9.23 -16.60
CA VAL A 89 -1.03 8.57 -15.41
C VAL A 89 -0.82 7.06 -15.52
N ALA A 90 -0.14 6.50 -14.54
CA ALA A 90 0.14 5.07 -14.44
C ALA A 90 0.17 4.66 -12.96
N PRO A 91 0.03 3.36 -12.65
CA PRO A 91 0.24 2.90 -11.28
C PRO A 91 1.63 3.32 -10.77
N GLY A 92 1.70 3.83 -9.55
CA GLY A 92 2.92 4.36 -8.98
C GLY A 92 3.16 5.84 -9.26
N THR A 93 2.17 6.57 -9.80
CA THR A 93 2.27 8.02 -9.99
C THR A 93 1.44 8.78 -8.97
N ARG A 94 1.90 9.96 -8.62
CA ARG A 94 1.16 10.96 -7.85
C ARG A 94 0.47 11.90 -8.83
N VAL A 95 -0.85 11.99 -8.73
CA VAL A 95 -1.67 12.70 -9.69
C VAL A 95 -2.40 13.85 -9.00
N THR A 96 -2.38 15.02 -9.61
CA THR A 96 -3.21 16.15 -9.20
C THR A 96 -4.28 16.36 -10.25
N ILE A 97 -5.53 16.42 -9.82
CA ILE A 97 -6.69 16.68 -10.67
C ILE A 97 -7.40 17.95 -10.24
N ALA A 98 -8.04 18.60 -11.21
CA ALA A 98 -8.92 19.74 -10.95
C ALA A 98 -10.36 19.32 -11.26
N PHE A 99 -11.29 19.69 -10.39
CA PHE A 99 -12.71 19.39 -10.57
C PHE A 99 -13.36 20.45 -11.46
N ASP A 100 -14.10 20.02 -12.47
CA ASP A 100 -14.80 20.87 -13.43
C ASP A 100 -13.89 21.93 -14.11
N GLY A 101 -12.61 21.62 -14.25
CA GLY A 101 -11.62 22.52 -14.84
C GLY A 101 -11.21 23.68 -13.94
N ASP A 102 -11.64 23.68 -12.66
CA ASP A 102 -11.30 24.73 -11.71
C ASP A 102 -9.97 24.43 -11.03
N GLU A 103 -8.92 25.16 -11.43
CA GLU A 103 -7.58 24.99 -10.86
C GLU A 103 -7.47 25.37 -9.38
N SER A 104 -8.50 26.04 -8.82
CA SER A 104 -8.56 26.33 -7.39
C SER A 104 -9.19 25.18 -6.58
N ASP A 105 -9.82 24.23 -7.24
CA ASP A 105 -10.44 23.06 -6.62
C ASP A 105 -9.73 21.80 -7.10
N THR A 106 -8.61 21.48 -6.44
CA THR A 106 -7.76 20.36 -6.83
C THR A 106 -7.66 19.31 -5.73
N ASP A 107 -7.35 18.08 -6.14
CA ASP A 107 -7.02 17.01 -5.23
C ASP A 107 -5.77 16.28 -5.74
N THR A 108 -4.90 15.92 -4.82
CA THR A 108 -3.67 15.18 -5.12
C THR A 108 -3.71 13.82 -4.42
N PHE A 109 -3.43 12.78 -5.17
CA PHE A 109 -3.48 11.42 -4.65
C PHE A 109 -2.43 10.54 -5.32
N LEU A 110 -2.18 9.39 -4.69
CA LEU A 110 -1.34 8.35 -5.25
C LEU A 110 -2.23 7.32 -5.98
N LEU A 111 -1.89 7.02 -7.20
CA LEU A 111 -2.54 5.93 -7.94
C LEU A 111 -1.76 4.64 -7.68
N GLY A 112 -2.36 3.73 -6.93
CA GLY A 112 -1.68 2.51 -6.54
C GLY A 112 -2.36 1.84 -5.36
N SER A 113 -1.58 1.22 -4.50
CA SER A 113 -2.09 0.57 -3.30
C SER A 113 -1.72 1.35 -2.03
N ARG A 114 -2.52 1.18 -0.99
CA ARG A 114 -2.29 1.86 0.30
C ARG A 114 -0.97 1.46 0.95
N GLU A 115 -0.46 0.31 0.63
CA GLU A 115 0.80 -0.20 1.15
C GLU A 115 1.98 0.70 0.76
N LEU A 116 1.86 1.44 -0.34
CA LEU A 116 2.88 2.41 -0.75
C LEU A 116 3.01 3.59 0.21
N LEU A 117 1.94 3.99 0.87
CA LEU A 117 1.97 5.12 1.81
C LEU A 117 2.87 4.86 3.03
N GLY A 118 2.97 3.62 3.47
CA GLY A 118 3.79 3.25 4.62
C GLY A 118 5.29 3.21 4.33
N LEU A 119 5.67 3.31 3.06
CA LEU A 119 7.05 3.16 2.62
C LEU A 119 7.76 4.48 2.34
N ASP A 120 7.02 5.57 2.21
CA ASP A 120 7.60 6.89 1.96
C ASP A 120 7.05 7.92 2.94
N ASN A 121 7.92 8.33 3.86
CA ASN A 121 7.60 9.35 4.86
C ASN A 121 7.54 10.77 4.29
N ARG A 122 7.92 10.94 3.02
CA ARG A 122 7.93 12.24 2.34
C ARG A 122 6.66 12.51 1.56
N VAL A 123 5.75 11.54 1.51
CA VAL A 123 4.51 11.68 0.76
C VAL A 123 3.48 12.40 1.60
N ASP A 124 3.17 13.61 1.18
CA ASP A 124 2.12 14.45 1.74
C ASP A 124 0.78 14.15 1.07
N VAL A 125 0.57 12.88 0.73
CA VAL A 125 -0.64 12.40 0.08
C VAL A 125 -1.43 11.56 1.06
N THR A 126 -2.61 12.03 1.41
CA THR A 126 -3.49 11.33 2.33
C THR A 126 -4.40 10.32 1.64
N ASN A 127 -4.56 10.44 0.32
CA ASN A 127 -5.47 9.61 -0.46
C ASN A 127 -4.72 8.71 -1.42
N VAL A 128 -5.18 7.46 -1.50
CA VAL A 128 -4.72 6.49 -2.48
C VAL A 128 -5.94 5.97 -3.23
N TYR A 129 -5.87 6.00 -4.55
CA TYR A 129 -6.89 5.40 -5.41
C TYR A 129 -6.30 4.24 -6.19
N SER A 130 -7.02 3.14 -6.19
CA SER A 130 -6.67 1.97 -7.00
C SER A 130 -6.84 2.30 -8.50
N PRO A 131 -5.98 1.77 -9.37
CA PRO A 131 -6.21 1.83 -10.81
C PRO A 131 -7.56 1.23 -11.25
N GLN A 132 -8.17 0.42 -10.40
CA GLN A 132 -9.46 -0.22 -10.64
C GLN A 132 -10.64 0.58 -10.08
N SER A 133 -10.39 1.62 -9.29
CA SER A 133 -11.44 2.52 -8.80
C SER A 133 -12.07 3.31 -9.96
N PRO A 134 -13.30 3.83 -9.80
CA PRO A 134 -13.93 4.64 -10.85
C PRO A 134 -13.05 5.79 -11.32
N LEU A 135 -12.50 6.57 -10.41
CA LEU A 135 -11.59 7.67 -10.75
C LEU A 135 -10.28 7.14 -11.35
N GLY A 136 -9.65 6.16 -10.71
CA GLY A 136 -8.38 5.60 -11.16
C GLY A 136 -8.45 5.04 -12.57
N SER A 137 -9.50 4.28 -12.89
CA SER A 137 -9.66 3.71 -14.24
C SER A 137 -9.98 4.77 -15.29
N ALA A 138 -10.65 5.85 -14.91
CA ALA A 138 -10.97 6.94 -15.83
C ALA A 138 -9.72 7.74 -16.25
N ILE A 139 -8.78 7.94 -15.35
CA ILE A 139 -7.58 8.74 -15.60
C ILE A 139 -6.38 7.91 -16.05
N LEU A 140 -6.44 6.60 -15.91
CA LEU A 140 -5.33 5.72 -16.28
C LEU A 140 -4.95 5.90 -17.74
N GLY A 141 -3.68 6.15 -18.03
CA GLY A 141 -3.17 6.39 -19.36
C GLY A 141 -3.37 7.82 -19.88
N LYS A 142 -4.03 8.68 -19.12
CA LYS A 142 -4.23 10.09 -19.50
C LYS A 142 -3.00 10.92 -19.21
N LYS A 143 -2.89 12.03 -19.88
CA LYS A 143 -1.77 12.97 -19.76
C LYS A 143 -2.22 14.27 -19.11
N THR A 144 -1.26 15.05 -18.63
CA THR A 144 -1.51 16.41 -18.15
C THR A 144 -2.26 17.21 -19.22
N GLY A 145 -3.37 17.83 -18.81
CA GLY A 145 -4.26 18.59 -19.67
C GLY A 145 -5.47 17.81 -20.16
N ASP A 146 -5.49 16.48 -20.04
CA ASP A 146 -6.63 15.67 -20.44
C ASP A 146 -7.79 15.82 -19.46
N ALA A 147 -8.99 15.99 -20.00
CA ALA A 147 -10.23 16.03 -19.22
C ALA A 147 -10.99 14.72 -19.39
N VAL A 148 -11.48 14.18 -18.30
CA VAL A 148 -12.26 12.94 -18.29
C VAL A 148 -13.44 13.07 -17.35
N SER A 149 -14.44 12.22 -17.50
CA SER A 149 -15.52 12.10 -16.54
C SER A 149 -15.62 10.68 -16.02
N TYR A 150 -16.05 10.54 -14.78
CA TYR A 150 -16.30 9.24 -14.19
C TYR A 150 -17.58 9.29 -13.35
N VAL A 151 -18.15 8.13 -13.07
CA VAL A 151 -19.35 8.02 -12.25
C VAL A 151 -18.91 7.65 -10.82
N ALA A 152 -19.22 8.56 -9.89
CA ALA A 152 -18.95 8.32 -8.48
C ALA A 152 -19.88 7.24 -7.90
N PRO A 153 -19.55 6.62 -6.76
CA PRO A 153 -20.41 5.59 -6.14
C PRO A 153 -21.83 6.05 -5.86
N ASN A 154 -22.05 7.36 -5.70
CA ASN A 154 -23.39 7.93 -5.51
C ASN A 154 -24.20 8.06 -6.82
N GLY A 155 -23.66 7.65 -7.96
CA GLY A 155 -24.31 7.73 -9.26
C GLY A 155 -24.10 9.04 -10.02
N ASN A 156 -23.45 10.03 -9.42
CA ASN A 156 -23.19 11.31 -10.06
C ASN A 156 -21.97 11.24 -10.99
N SER A 157 -22.11 11.89 -12.15
CA SER A 157 -20.98 12.08 -13.06
C SER A 157 -20.11 13.24 -12.59
N ILE A 158 -18.82 13.01 -12.49
CA ILE A 158 -17.84 14.01 -12.06
C ILE A 158 -16.83 14.22 -13.18
N ASN A 159 -16.59 15.50 -13.52
CA ASN A 159 -15.61 15.89 -14.53
C ASN A 159 -14.32 16.29 -13.84
N VAL A 160 -13.20 15.77 -14.31
CA VAL A 160 -11.87 16.09 -13.78
C VAL A 160 -10.90 16.34 -14.91
N THR A 161 -9.93 17.19 -14.66
CA THR A 161 -8.81 17.46 -15.58
C THR A 161 -7.51 17.08 -14.89
N VAL A 162 -6.65 16.33 -15.57
CA VAL A 162 -5.33 15.99 -15.05
C VAL A 162 -4.45 17.24 -15.12
N VAL A 163 -4.05 17.76 -13.98
CA VAL A 163 -3.26 19.00 -13.87
C VAL A 163 -1.77 18.68 -13.79
N LYS A 164 -1.40 17.65 -13.05
CA LYS A 164 -0.02 17.30 -12.81
C LYS A 164 0.12 15.80 -12.57
N VAL A 165 1.17 15.22 -13.11
CA VAL A 165 1.54 13.82 -12.90
C VAL A 165 2.99 13.79 -12.48
N GLU A 166 3.29 13.13 -11.36
CA GLU A 166 4.66 12.98 -10.85
C GLU A 166 4.93 11.51 -10.54
N ALA A 167 6.15 11.06 -10.78
CA ALA A 167 6.56 9.72 -10.36
C ALA A 167 6.58 9.65 -8.83
N PHE A 168 5.94 8.62 -8.27
CA PHE A 168 6.06 8.33 -6.86
C PHE A 168 7.44 7.70 -6.61
N ARG A 169 8.18 8.25 -5.66
CA ARG A 169 9.49 7.72 -5.25
C ARG A 169 9.45 7.36 -3.78
N THR A 170 9.84 6.14 -3.49
CA THR A 170 10.03 5.66 -2.11
C THR A 170 11.42 6.02 -1.58
#